data_ae8e0b557e64f70640fae31b24c9647a
#
_entry.id   ae8e0b557e64f70640fae31b24c9647a
#
_cell.length_a   1.000
_cell.length_b   1.000
_cell.length_c   1.000
_cell.angle_alpha   90.00
_cell.angle_beta   90.00
_cell.angle_gamma   90.00
#
_symmetry.space_group_name_H-M   'P 1'
#
loop_
_entity.id
_entity.type
_entity.pdbx_description
1 polymer ?
#
loop_
_entity_poly.entity_id
_entity_poly.type
_entity_poly.pdbx_seq_one_letter_code
_entity_poly.pdbx_strand_id
1 'polypeptide(L)'
;MNVAAPPKVQTKTLSERADELEHHMEEELERIVTKSLLFNLADGRVGMDSSVALNEKYPGKYMLMGDDPRLPKMPAKPQLLDYFHFRFASMNHLLQSATHALKAGLPEKVILACLLHDIGVCGFIRADHGYWGAQMIEPYVDEEVSWAIRVHQALRFFPDESVGYKYPDMYVKNFGPDYKPEPYIVREYEEARKHKWYMTARQICVNDIYSFDPNAKVDINDFVDIVGRNFRQPKEGLGWDSSPSAHMWRTLMRPTRFL
;
A
#
# COMPACT_ATOMS: atom_id res chain seq x y z
N MET A 1 -1.46 -13.75 55.07
CA MET A 1 -1.88 -12.86 53.97
C MET A 1 -1.44 -13.49 52.66
N ASN A 2 -2.40 -14.07 51.91
CA ASN A 2 -2.12 -14.61 50.58
C ASN A 2 -2.05 -13.45 49.61
N VAL A 3 -0.87 -13.11 49.14
CA VAL A 3 -0.70 -12.16 48.03
C VAL A 3 -1.03 -12.91 46.75
N ALA A 4 -2.16 -12.58 46.13
CA ALA A 4 -2.53 -13.13 44.83
C ALA A 4 -1.46 -12.76 43.78
N ALA A 5 -1.01 -13.76 43.01
CA ALA A 5 -0.07 -13.54 41.93
C ALA A 5 -0.69 -12.56 40.89
N PRO A 6 0.09 -11.62 40.34
CA PRO A 6 -0.40 -10.70 39.36
C PRO A 6 -0.94 -11.47 38.15
N PRO A 7 -2.02 -10.99 37.50
CA PRO A 7 -2.59 -11.64 36.33
C PRO A 7 -1.52 -11.73 35.22
N LYS A 8 -1.34 -12.93 34.68
CA LYS A 8 -0.48 -13.14 33.51
C LYS A 8 -1.03 -12.29 32.36
N VAL A 9 -0.32 -11.26 31.97
CA VAL A 9 -0.58 -10.55 30.73
C VAL A 9 -0.42 -11.57 29.60
N GLN A 10 -1.53 -12.00 29.01
CA GLN A 10 -1.49 -12.82 27.79
C GLN A 10 -0.88 -11.95 26.70
N THR A 11 0.36 -12.22 26.36
CA THR A 11 1.00 -11.61 25.20
C THR A 11 0.35 -12.19 23.94
N LYS A 12 -0.32 -11.32 23.18
CA LYS A 12 -0.93 -11.69 21.91
C LYS A 12 0.09 -12.33 20.98
N THR A 13 -0.34 -13.33 20.26
CA THR A 13 0.47 -13.98 19.22
C THR A 13 0.75 -13.01 18.07
N LEU A 14 1.73 -13.32 17.24
CA LEU A 14 2.04 -12.50 16.04
C LEU A 14 0.82 -12.40 15.09
N SER A 15 0.08 -13.50 14.96
CA SER A 15 -1.15 -13.55 14.14
C SER A 15 -2.23 -12.61 14.69
N GLU A 16 -2.50 -12.63 16.01
CA GLU A 16 -3.50 -11.74 16.62
C GLU A 16 -3.11 -10.26 16.48
N ARG A 17 -1.81 -9.94 16.54
CA ARG A 17 -1.31 -8.59 16.33
C ARG A 17 -1.43 -8.15 14.86
N ALA A 18 -1.20 -9.07 13.92
CA ALA A 18 -1.38 -8.84 12.50
C ALA A 18 -2.85 -8.56 12.17
N ASP A 19 -3.78 -9.37 12.68
CA ASP A 19 -5.22 -9.20 12.50
C ASP A 19 -5.70 -7.82 13.02
N GLU A 20 -5.19 -7.38 14.17
CA GLU A 20 -5.55 -6.07 14.73
C GLU A 20 -5.04 -4.91 13.89
N LEU A 21 -3.82 -5.03 13.35
CA LEU A 21 -3.27 -4.00 12.50
C LEU A 21 -4.00 -3.95 11.16
N GLU A 22 -4.32 -5.11 10.58
CA GLU A 22 -5.10 -5.18 9.34
C GLU A 22 -6.49 -4.54 9.50
N HIS A 23 -7.18 -4.82 10.61
CA HIS A 23 -8.44 -4.18 10.94
C HIS A 23 -8.29 -2.66 11.09
N HIS A 24 -7.23 -2.21 11.76
CA HIS A 24 -6.93 -0.78 11.86
C HIS A 24 -6.62 -0.14 10.49
N MET A 25 -5.91 -0.84 9.61
CA MET A 25 -5.71 -0.42 8.22
C MET A 25 -7.03 -0.24 7.48
N GLU A 26 -7.96 -1.18 7.64
CA GLU A 26 -9.28 -1.09 7.03
C GLU A 26 -10.05 0.13 7.50
N GLU A 27 -10.06 0.40 8.81
CA GLU A 27 -10.69 1.59 9.38
C GLU A 27 -10.05 2.89 8.88
N GLU A 28 -8.72 2.93 8.71
CA GLU A 28 -8.03 4.10 8.17
C GLU A 28 -8.35 4.32 6.70
N LEU A 29 -8.38 3.24 5.90
CA LEU A 29 -8.78 3.29 4.49
C LEU A 29 -10.20 3.82 4.36
N GLU A 30 -11.14 3.34 5.17
CA GLU A 30 -12.50 3.85 5.18
C GLU A 30 -12.59 5.33 5.53
N ARG A 31 -11.79 5.81 6.49
CA ARG A 31 -11.73 7.24 6.83
C ARG A 31 -11.23 8.11 5.68
N ILE A 32 -10.23 7.64 4.94
CA ILE A 32 -9.70 8.35 3.77
C ILE A 32 -10.70 8.31 2.63
N VAL A 33 -11.26 7.15 2.38
CA VAL A 33 -12.23 6.92 1.31
C VAL A 33 -13.51 7.70 1.58
N THR A 34 -14.00 7.78 2.83
CA THR A 34 -15.16 8.61 3.20
C THR A 34 -14.89 10.13 3.11
N LYS A 35 -13.64 10.53 2.95
CA LYS A 35 -13.27 11.94 2.71
C LYS A 35 -13.20 12.29 1.23
N SER A 36 -13.33 11.33 0.32
CA SER A 36 -13.23 11.53 -1.13
C SER A 36 -14.60 11.46 -1.79
N LEU A 37 -14.88 12.36 -2.73
CA LEU A 37 -16.09 12.30 -3.57
C LEU A 37 -16.13 11.05 -4.45
N LEU A 38 -14.99 10.50 -4.84
CA LEU A 38 -14.89 9.28 -5.62
C LEU A 38 -15.45 8.07 -4.86
N PHE A 39 -15.29 8.05 -3.55
CA PHE A 39 -15.91 7.00 -2.73
C PHE A 39 -17.43 7.08 -2.74
N ASN A 40 -17.98 8.29 -2.62
CA ASN A 40 -19.44 8.48 -2.70
C ASN A 40 -20.00 8.03 -4.05
N LEU A 41 -19.24 8.15 -5.13
CA LEU A 41 -19.60 7.61 -6.44
C LEU A 41 -19.56 6.08 -6.46
N ALA A 42 -18.52 5.47 -5.89
CA ALA A 42 -18.37 4.02 -5.82
C ALA A 42 -19.46 3.35 -4.96
N ASP A 43 -19.93 4.03 -3.92
CA ASP A 43 -21.00 3.58 -3.02
C ASP A 43 -22.43 3.87 -3.59
N GLY A 44 -22.53 4.36 -4.82
CA GLY A 44 -23.82 4.73 -5.45
C GLY A 44 -24.47 5.98 -4.87
N ARG A 45 -23.84 6.63 -3.91
CA ARG A 45 -24.22 7.93 -3.38
C ARG A 45 -23.58 9.02 -4.24
N VAL A 46 -24.22 9.29 -5.33
CA VAL A 46 -23.72 10.20 -6.35
C VAL A 46 -23.47 11.60 -5.80
N GLY A 47 -22.41 12.19 -6.26
CA GLY A 47 -21.83 13.47 -5.92
C GLY A 47 -22.73 14.71 -5.83
N MET A 48 -24.02 14.61 -6.16
CA MET A 48 -24.96 15.72 -5.93
C MET A 48 -25.12 16.01 -4.44
N ASP A 49 -25.29 14.99 -3.61
CA ASP A 49 -25.42 15.18 -2.15
C ASP A 49 -24.12 15.66 -1.52
N SER A 50 -22.99 15.19 -2.05
CA SER A 50 -21.66 15.62 -1.58
C SER A 50 -21.33 17.04 -2.01
N SER A 51 -21.75 17.46 -3.20
CA SER A 51 -21.57 18.85 -3.67
C SER A 51 -22.45 19.83 -2.91
N VAL A 52 -23.67 19.43 -2.56
CA VAL A 52 -24.57 20.20 -1.68
C VAL A 52 -23.97 20.34 -0.28
N ALA A 53 -23.55 19.24 0.34
CA ALA A 53 -22.92 19.24 1.66
C ALA A 53 -21.61 20.05 1.71
N LEU A 54 -20.82 20.03 0.62
CA LEU A 54 -19.62 20.85 0.50
C LEU A 54 -19.93 22.32 0.28
N ASN A 55 -20.95 22.67 -0.49
CA ASN A 55 -21.45 24.03 -0.67
C ASN A 55 -22.02 24.62 0.63
N GLU A 56 -22.74 23.82 1.42
CA GLU A 56 -23.25 24.24 2.73
C GLU A 56 -22.10 24.52 3.71
N LYS A 57 -21.07 23.68 3.70
CA LYS A 57 -19.89 23.84 4.57
C LYS A 57 -18.94 24.97 4.14
N TYR A 58 -18.91 25.28 2.85
CA TYR A 58 -18.05 26.31 2.26
C TYR A 58 -18.85 27.20 1.30
N PRO A 59 -19.81 27.99 1.83
CA PRO A 59 -20.70 28.80 1.00
C PRO A 59 -19.92 29.83 0.18
N GLY A 60 -20.27 29.98 -1.08
CA GLY A 60 -19.66 30.94 -2.00
C GLY A 60 -18.32 30.50 -2.61
N LYS A 61 -17.85 29.26 -2.34
CA LYS A 61 -16.72 28.68 -3.06
C LYS A 61 -17.27 27.67 -4.06
N TYR A 62 -16.98 27.91 -5.32
CA TYR A 62 -17.20 26.88 -6.35
C TYR A 62 -16.35 25.67 -5.97
N MET A 63 -16.95 24.48 -5.99
CA MET A 63 -16.21 23.24 -5.90
C MET A 63 -15.43 23.11 -7.20
N LEU A 64 -14.22 23.63 -7.22
CA LEU A 64 -13.29 23.43 -8.33
C LEU A 64 -12.96 21.93 -8.32
N MET A 65 -13.31 21.23 -9.38
CA MET A 65 -12.96 19.83 -9.56
C MET A 65 -11.48 19.64 -9.27
N GLY A 66 -11.17 18.81 -8.29
CA GLY A 66 -9.80 18.51 -7.91
C GLY A 66 -9.33 19.07 -6.56
N ASP A 67 -10.05 19.99 -5.96
CA ASP A 67 -9.71 20.53 -4.65
C ASP A 67 -10.73 20.07 -3.59
N ASP A 68 -10.48 18.92 -2.96
CA ASP A 68 -11.25 18.49 -1.80
C ASP A 68 -10.73 19.22 -0.55
N PRO A 69 -11.53 20.14 0.04
CA PRO A 69 -11.09 20.92 1.19
C PRO A 69 -10.90 20.10 2.48
N ARG A 70 -11.31 18.84 2.46
CA ARG A 70 -11.14 17.91 3.58
C ARG A 70 -9.75 17.29 3.60
N LEU A 71 -9.04 17.29 2.47
CA LEU A 71 -7.71 16.74 2.33
C LEU A 71 -6.63 17.81 2.47
N PRO A 72 -5.45 17.46 3.03
CA PRO A 72 -4.29 18.35 2.99
C PRO A 72 -3.94 18.75 1.56
N LYS A 73 -3.60 20.02 1.38
CA LYS A 73 -3.24 20.54 0.06
C LYS A 73 -1.92 19.92 -0.41
N MET A 74 -1.91 19.40 -1.63
CA MET A 74 -0.70 18.90 -2.26
C MET A 74 0.14 20.03 -2.84
N PRO A 75 1.48 19.89 -2.86
CA PRO A 75 2.34 20.78 -3.64
C PRO A 75 1.97 20.78 -5.13
N ALA A 76 2.30 21.87 -5.82
CA ALA A 76 2.05 21.98 -7.27
C ALA A 76 2.82 20.92 -8.09
N LYS A 77 3.98 20.49 -7.60
CA LYS A 77 4.80 19.41 -8.17
C LYS A 77 5.09 18.39 -7.07
N PRO A 78 4.14 17.48 -6.76
CA PRO A 78 4.30 16.53 -5.68
C PRO A 78 5.38 15.50 -6.02
N GLN A 79 6.14 15.11 -5.00
CA GLN A 79 7.08 14.03 -5.03
C GLN A 79 6.50 12.81 -4.29
N LEU A 80 7.14 11.65 -4.39
CA LEU A 80 6.68 10.43 -3.72
C LEU A 80 6.44 10.64 -2.22
N LEU A 81 7.36 11.33 -1.55
CA LEU A 81 7.24 11.62 -0.12
C LEU A 81 5.99 12.43 0.24
N ASP A 82 5.54 13.33 -0.64
CA ASP A 82 4.31 14.08 -0.41
C ASP A 82 3.08 13.17 -0.40
N TYR A 83 3.07 12.11 -1.23
CA TYR A 83 1.99 11.11 -1.21
C TYR A 83 2.01 10.31 0.08
N PHE A 84 3.17 9.91 0.59
CA PHE A 84 3.29 9.26 1.88
C PHE A 84 2.78 10.14 3.01
N HIS A 85 3.05 11.45 2.99
CA HIS A 85 2.59 12.37 4.02
C HIS A 85 1.11 12.74 3.94
N PHE A 86 0.54 12.83 2.74
CA PHE A 86 -0.75 13.48 2.57
C PHE A 86 -1.85 12.63 1.94
N ARG A 87 -1.51 11.46 1.38
CA ARG A 87 -2.48 10.66 0.60
C ARG A 87 -2.56 9.20 0.98
N PHE A 88 -1.46 8.58 1.38
CA PHE A 88 -1.50 7.17 1.73
C PHE A 88 -2.07 6.94 3.13
N ALA A 89 -2.92 5.91 3.25
CA ALA A 89 -3.32 5.35 4.53
C ALA A 89 -2.32 4.27 4.96
N SER A 90 -2.23 4.03 6.27
CA SER A 90 -1.55 2.84 6.83
C SER A 90 -0.10 2.63 6.38
N MET A 91 0.66 3.72 6.24
CA MET A 91 2.08 3.68 5.84
C MET A 91 2.94 2.80 6.75
N ASN A 92 2.57 2.62 8.01
CA ASN A 92 3.39 1.89 8.99
C ASN A 92 3.77 0.49 8.51
N HIS A 93 2.85 -0.22 7.85
CA HIS A 93 3.13 -1.52 7.28
C HIS A 93 4.22 -1.45 6.20
N LEU A 94 4.09 -0.55 5.25
CA LEU A 94 5.09 -0.33 4.19
C LEU A 94 6.46 0.04 4.76
N LEU A 95 6.48 0.95 5.72
CA LEU A 95 7.70 1.41 6.38
C LEU A 95 8.36 0.29 7.19
N GLN A 96 7.59 -0.57 7.86
CA GLN A 96 8.11 -1.73 8.56
C GLN A 96 8.72 -2.74 7.60
N SER A 97 8.03 -3.06 6.50
CA SER A 97 8.52 -3.96 5.46
C SER A 97 9.87 -3.47 4.89
N ALA A 98 9.93 -2.21 4.51
CA ALA A 98 11.17 -1.60 4.03
C ALA A 98 12.27 -1.54 5.11
N THR A 99 11.91 -1.30 6.37
CA THR A 99 12.85 -1.29 7.50
C THR A 99 13.44 -2.67 7.74
N HIS A 100 12.66 -3.74 7.64
CA HIS A 100 13.17 -5.11 7.74
C HIS A 100 14.17 -5.41 6.61
N ALA A 101 13.82 -5.05 5.37
CA ALA A 101 14.71 -5.22 4.23
C ALA A 101 16.02 -4.42 4.38
N LEU A 102 15.94 -3.17 4.87
CA LEU A 102 17.10 -2.32 5.15
C LEU A 102 18.00 -2.93 6.22
N LYS A 103 17.44 -3.38 7.35
CA LYS A 103 18.18 -4.01 8.44
C LYS A 103 18.82 -5.34 8.03
N ALA A 104 18.20 -6.06 7.11
CA ALA A 104 18.75 -7.29 6.53
C ALA A 104 19.87 -7.03 5.50
N GLY A 105 20.18 -5.78 5.19
CA GLY A 105 21.21 -5.40 4.20
C GLY A 105 20.84 -5.78 2.76
N LEU A 106 19.54 -5.86 2.45
CA LEU A 106 19.09 -6.22 1.10
C LEU A 106 19.37 -5.09 0.09
N PRO A 107 19.45 -5.41 -1.21
CA PRO A 107 19.63 -4.40 -2.25
C PRO A 107 18.57 -3.30 -2.21
N GLU A 108 18.95 -2.06 -2.56
CA GLU A 108 18.03 -0.91 -2.54
C GLU A 108 16.77 -1.12 -3.36
N LYS A 109 16.82 -1.87 -4.45
CA LYS A 109 15.64 -2.23 -5.26
C LYS A 109 14.65 -3.08 -4.47
N VAL A 110 15.14 -3.99 -3.62
CA VAL A 110 14.29 -4.79 -2.72
C VAL A 110 13.69 -3.91 -1.64
N ILE A 111 14.48 -3.01 -1.05
CA ILE A 111 14.02 -2.07 -0.03
C ILE A 111 12.93 -1.17 -0.61
N LEU A 112 13.15 -0.62 -1.81
CA LEU A 112 12.16 0.20 -2.50
C LEU A 112 10.91 -0.62 -2.86
N ALA A 113 11.07 -1.86 -3.32
CA ALA A 113 9.94 -2.75 -3.60
C ALA A 113 9.12 -3.04 -2.34
N CYS A 114 9.76 -3.28 -1.19
CA CYS A 114 9.08 -3.41 0.11
C CYS A 114 8.33 -2.13 0.52
N LEU A 115 8.91 -0.97 0.27
CA LEU A 115 8.28 0.32 0.56
C LEU A 115 7.03 0.58 -0.29
N LEU A 116 6.95 0.03 -1.49
CA LEU A 116 5.91 0.38 -2.47
C LEU A 116 4.94 -0.77 -2.76
N HIS A 117 5.14 -1.98 -2.20
CA HIS A 117 4.40 -3.17 -2.62
C HIS A 117 2.88 -3.04 -2.47
N ASP A 118 2.43 -2.38 -1.41
CA ASP A 118 1.02 -2.21 -1.07
C ASP A 118 0.48 -0.79 -1.30
N ILE A 119 1.14 0.03 -2.11
CA ILE A 119 0.61 1.36 -2.42
C ILE A 119 -0.75 1.30 -3.11
N GLY A 120 -1.05 0.23 -3.84
CA GLY A 120 -2.38 -0.02 -4.39
C GLY A 120 -3.43 -0.11 -3.28
N VAL A 121 -3.16 -0.85 -2.20
CA VAL A 121 -4.04 -0.94 -1.02
C VAL A 121 -4.17 0.42 -0.35
N CYS A 122 -3.05 1.09 -0.09
CA CYS A 122 -3.02 2.41 0.53
C CYS A 122 -3.72 3.48 -0.31
N GLY A 123 -3.79 3.27 -1.63
CA GLY A 123 -4.51 4.09 -2.59
C GLY A 123 -5.95 3.64 -2.87
N PHE A 124 -6.54 2.71 -2.07
CA PHE A 124 -7.92 2.19 -2.08
C PHE A 124 -8.25 1.02 -3.04
N ILE A 125 -7.30 0.42 -3.71
CA ILE A 125 -7.53 -0.77 -4.55
C ILE A 125 -7.00 -1.99 -3.79
N ARG A 126 -7.90 -2.79 -3.22
CA ARG A 126 -7.53 -3.94 -2.38
C ARG A 126 -7.34 -5.22 -3.20
N ALA A 127 -8.31 -5.54 -4.06
CA ALA A 127 -8.19 -6.69 -4.94
C ALA A 127 -7.10 -6.44 -5.98
N ASP A 128 -6.26 -7.46 -6.21
CA ASP A 128 -5.14 -7.39 -7.16
C ASP A 128 -4.23 -6.17 -6.95
N HIS A 129 -4.02 -5.78 -5.68
CA HIS A 129 -3.25 -4.58 -5.33
C HIS A 129 -1.81 -4.63 -5.84
N GLY A 130 -1.20 -5.81 -5.94
CA GLY A 130 0.12 -5.96 -6.56
C GLY A 130 0.15 -5.53 -8.02
N TYR A 131 -0.85 -5.94 -8.80
CA TYR A 131 -1.00 -5.52 -10.19
C TYR A 131 -1.18 -4.00 -10.30
N TRP A 132 -2.12 -3.44 -9.55
CA TRP A 132 -2.42 -2.01 -9.59
C TRP A 132 -1.27 -1.16 -9.04
N GLY A 133 -0.63 -1.60 -7.96
CA GLY A 133 0.56 -0.95 -7.41
C GLY A 133 1.70 -0.89 -8.42
N ALA A 134 1.97 -1.99 -9.13
CA ALA A 134 2.96 -2.03 -10.19
C ALA A 134 2.66 -1.02 -11.30
N GLN A 135 1.41 -0.91 -11.77
CA GLN A 135 1.01 0.06 -12.78
C GLN A 135 1.24 1.52 -12.32
N MET A 136 1.02 1.80 -11.04
CA MET A 136 1.24 3.15 -10.49
C MET A 136 2.71 3.56 -10.56
N ILE A 137 3.65 2.64 -10.34
CA ILE A 137 5.06 2.95 -10.17
C ILE A 137 5.93 2.64 -11.39
N GLU A 138 5.47 1.82 -12.31
CA GLU A 138 6.23 1.35 -13.48
C GLU A 138 7.01 2.47 -14.20
N PRO A 139 6.44 3.66 -14.45
CA PRO A 139 7.17 4.74 -15.12
C PRO A 139 8.34 5.34 -14.31
N TYR A 140 8.38 5.11 -13.01
CA TYR A 140 9.28 5.78 -12.08
C TYR A 140 10.40 4.90 -11.56
N VAL A 141 10.30 3.58 -11.71
CA VAL A 141 11.23 2.59 -11.12
C VAL A 141 11.84 1.70 -12.18
N ASP A 142 12.85 0.92 -11.80
CA ASP A 142 13.35 -0.13 -12.67
C ASP A 142 12.30 -1.25 -12.83
N GLU A 143 12.35 -1.92 -13.99
CA GLU A 143 11.45 -3.02 -14.33
C GLU A 143 11.43 -4.14 -13.28
N GLU A 144 12.57 -4.42 -12.65
CA GLU A 144 12.68 -5.38 -11.56
C GLU A 144 11.76 -5.03 -10.38
N VAL A 145 11.71 -3.75 -10.02
CA VAL A 145 10.88 -3.27 -8.88
C VAL A 145 9.41 -3.40 -9.20
N SER A 146 8.96 -2.91 -10.36
CA SER A 146 7.56 -2.99 -10.77
C SER A 146 7.09 -4.43 -10.96
N TRP A 147 7.94 -5.27 -11.58
CA TRP A 147 7.65 -6.69 -11.73
C TRP A 147 7.54 -7.41 -10.38
N ALA A 148 8.45 -7.16 -9.45
CA ALA A 148 8.43 -7.78 -8.14
C ALA A 148 7.17 -7.42 -7.36
N ILE A 149 6.75 -6.15 -7.40
CA ILE A 149 5.51 -5.70 -6.78
C ILE A 149 4.30 -6.35 -7.45
N ARG A 150 4.30 -6.46 -8.76
CA ARG A 150 3.18 -7.07 -9.51
C ARG A 150 2.87 -8.49 -9.05
N VAL A 151 3.88 -9.31 -8.82
CA VAL A 151 3.70 -10.74 -8.55
C VAL A 151 3.71 -11.10 -7.06
N HIS A 152 4.09 -10.17 -6.16
CA HIS A 152 4.26 -10.48 -4.74
C HIS A 152 2.99 -11.07 -4.12
N GLN A 153 1.82 -10.57 -4.48
CA GLN A 153 0.53 -11.03 -3.95
C GLN A 153 0.28 -12.50 -4.26
N ALA A 154 0.56 -12.95 -5.48
CA ALA A 154 0.42 -14.37 -5.84
C ALA A 154 1.41 -15.24 -5.04
N LEU A 155 2.64 -14.77 -4.85
CA LEU A 155 3.67 -15.50 -4.08
C LEU A 155 3.29 -15.70 -2.61
N ARG A 156 2.47 -14.85 -2.02
CA ARG A 156 2.03 -14.97 -0.62
C ARG A 156 1.27 -16.27 -0.34
N PHE A 157 0.60 -16.83 -1.33
CA PHE A 157 -0.16 -18.07 -1.19
C PHE A 157 0.70 -19.35 -1.21
N PHE A 158 1.99 -19.24 -1.50
CA PHE A 158 2.86 -20.40 -1.68
C PHE A 158 4.09 -20.30 -0.76
N PRO A 159 4.31 -21.30 0.12
CA PRO A 159 5.49 -21.32 0.97
C PRO A 159 6.77 -21.48 0.16
N ASP A 160 7.88 -21.03 0.73
CA ASP A 160 9.23 -21.19 0.18
C ASP A 160 10.23 -21.42 1.31
N GLU A 161 10.58 -22.68 1.51
CA GLU A 161 11.48 -23.10 2.59
C GLU A 161 12.90 -22.54 2.43
N SER A 162 13.33 -22.23 1.20
CA SER A 162 14.68 -21.72 0.93
C SER A 162 14.96 -20.36 1.60
N VAL A 163 13.91 -19.60 1.89
CA VAL A 163 13.96 -18.30 2.59
C VAL A 163 13.15 -18.32 3.90
N GLY A 164 12.70 -19.49 4.34
CA GLY A 164 11.92 -19.65 5.57
C GLY A 164 10.50 -19.07 5.50
N TYR A 165 9.98 -18.79 4.30
CA TYR A 165 8.63 -18.27 4.14
C TYR A 165 7.58 -19.39 4.30
N LYS A 166 6.69 -19.20 5.25
CA LYS A 166 5.56 -20.11 5.50
C LYS A 166 4.25 -19.48 5.02
N TYR A 167 3.26 -20.32 4.74
CA TYR A 167 1.91 -19.84 4.47
C TYR A 167 1.40 -19.07 5.70
N PRO A 168 0.92 -17.83 5.55
CA PRO A 168 0.52 -17.00 6.69
C PRO A 168 -0.66 -17.59 7.47
N ASP A 169 -0.58 -17.64 8.80
CA ASP A 169 -1.67 -18.11 9.66
C ASP A 169 -2.94 -17.29 9.48
N MET A 170 -2.79 -15.99 9.23
CA MET A 170 -3.87 -15.07 8.89
C MET A 170 -4.65 -15.55 7.65
N TYR A 171 -3.98 -16.08 6.65
CA TYR A 171 -4.65 -16.61 5.45
C TYR A 171 -5.46 -17.87 5.75
N VAL A 172 -4.99 -18.72 6.68
CA VAL A 172 -5.80 -19.84 7.17
C VAL A 172 -7.07 -19.34 7.87
N LYS A 173 -6.96 -18.27 8.62
CA LYS A 173 -8.10 -17.62 9.30
C LYS A 173 -9.10 -17.03 8.32
N ASN A 174 -8.62 -16.32 7.30
CA ASN A 174 -9.47 -15.59 6.35
C ASN A 174 -10.10 -16.49 5.29
N PHE A 175 -9.39 -17.52 4.83
CA PHE A 175 -9.81 -18.37 3.72
C PHE A 175 -10.15 -19.80 4.13
N GLY A 176 -9.79 -20.22 5.35
CA GLY A 176 -9.91 -21.60 5.81
C GLY A 176 -8.70 -22.47 5.47
N PRO A 177 -8.55 -23.62 6.19
CA PRO A 177 -7.37 -24.49 6.04
C PRO A 177 -7.29 -25.19 4.69
N ASP A 178 -8.42 -25.37 4.01
CA ASP A 178 -8.53 -26.10 2.73
C ASP A 178 -8.62 -25.17 1.51
N TYR A 179 -8.37 -23.86 1.71
CA TYR A 179 -8.44 -22.89 0.61
C TYR A 179 -7.43 -23.21 -0.49
N LYS A 180 -7.91 -23.20 -1.71
CA LYS A 180 -7.08 -23.35 -2.91
C LYS A 180 -7.11 -22.02 -3.67
N PRO A 181 -5.93 -21.43 -3.94
CA PRO A 181 -5.86 -20.21 -4.73
C PRO A 181 -6.52 -20.38 -6.10
N GLU A 182 -7.10 -19.30 -6.60
CA GLU A 182 -7.70 -19.27 -7.92
C GLU A 182 -6.70 -19.68 -9.02
N PRO A 183 -7.17 -20.29 -10.12
CA PRO A 183 -6.26 -20.80 -11.16
C PRO A 183 -5.33 -19.75 -11.76
N TYR A 184 -5.73 -18.47 -11.80
CA TYR A 184 -4.86 -17.41 -12.31
C TYR A 184 -3.72 -17.11 -11.32
N ILE A 185 -3.95 -17.16 -10.01
CA ILE A 185 -2.92 -17.00 -8.97
C ILE A 185 -1.89 -18.13 -9.05
N VAL A 186 -2.38 -19.37 -9.25
CA VAL A 186 -1.49 -20.53 -9.42
C VAL A 186 -0.59 -20.36 -10.65
N ARG A 187 -1.15 -19.94 -11.80
CA ARG A 187 -0.37 -19.70 -13.03
C ARG A 187 0.66 -18.60 -12.83
N GLU A 188 0.26 -17.49 -12.21
CA GLU A 188 1.17 -16.38 -11.93
C GLU A 188 2.35 -16.83 -11.04
N TYR A 189 2.08 -17.62 -10.00
CA TYR A 189 3.12 -18.22 -9.17
C TYR A 189 4.06 -19.12 -9.98
N GLU A 190 3.52 -20.04 -10.81
CA GLU A 190 4.30 -20.98 -11.61
C GLU A 190 5.20 -20.28 -12.64
N GLU A 191 4.79 -19.13 -13.14
CA GLU A 191 5.58 -18.27 -14.02
C GLU A 191 6.62 -17.49 -13.22
N ALA A 192 6.21 -16.89 -12.11
CA ALA A 192 7.07 -16.05 -11.29
C ALA A 192 8.25 -16.82 -10.70
N ARG A 193 8.03 -18.07 -10.24
CA ARG A 193 9.11 -18.89 -9.66
C ARG A 193 10.25 -19.24 -10.63
N LYS A 194 10.05 -19.09 -11.92
CA LYS A 194 11.06 -19.33 -12.97
C LYS A 194 11.74 -18.04 -13.42
N HIS A 195 11.25 -16.90 -12.97
CA HIS A 195 11.74 -15.61 -13.44
C HIS A 195 13.05 -15.20 -12.74
N LYS A 196 13.92 -14.50 -13.46
CA LYS A 196 15.24 -14.04 -12.96
C LYS A 196 15.13 -13.17 -11.69
N TRP A 197 14.02 -12.48 -11.49
CA TRP A 197 13.76 -11.62 -10.34
C TRP A 197 12.87 -12.26 -9.26
N TYR A 198 12.66 -13.56 -9.32
CA TYR A 198 11.85 -14.28 -8.34
C TYR A 198 12.22 -13.93 -6.90
N MET A 199 13.53 -13.89 -6.60
CA MET A 199 13.99 -13.63 -5.24
C MET A 199 13.71 -12.20 -4.79
N THR A 200 13.68 -11.21 -5.68
CA THR A 200 13.27 -9.85 -5.36
C THR A 200 11.81 -9.81 -4.90
N ALA A 201 10.91 -10.44 -5.64
CA ALA A 201 9.50 -10.55 -5.26
C ALA A 201 9.29 -11.40 -4.00
N ARG A 202 10.03 -12.49 -3.85
CA ARG A 202 9.96 -13.35 -2.66
C ARG A 202 10.42 -12.62 -1.40
N GLN A 203 11.44 -11.75 -1.49
CA GLN A 203 11.88 -10.94 -0.37
C GLN A 203 10.84 -9.90 0.05
N ILE A 204 9.99 -9.41 -0.84
CA ILE A 204 8.83 -8.61 -0.43
C ILE A 204 7.97 -9.44 0.54
N CYS A 205 7.55 -10.63 0.15
CA CYS A 205 6.69 -11.49 1.00
C CYS A 205 7.33 -11.83 2.36
N VAL A 206 8.64 -12.08 2.39
CA VAL A 206 9.36 -12.38 3.64
C VAL A 206 9.35 -11.18 4.59
N ASN A 207 9.58 -9.98 4.07
CA ASN A 207 9.62 -8.78 4.91
C ASN A 207 8.21 -8.28 5.26
N ASP A 208 7.23 -8.51 4.41
CA ASP A 208 5.84 -8.15 4.61
C ASP A 208 5.22 -8.89 5.81
N ILE A 209 5.41 -10.20 5.91
CA ILE A 209 4.81 -11.03 6.97
C ILE A 209 5.18 -10.61 8.39
N TYR A 210 6.32 -9.92 8.58
CA TYR A 210 6.78 -9.43 9.88
C TYR A 210 6.50 -7.93 10.11
N SER A 211 5.80 -7.28 9.19
CA SER A 211 5.62 -5.82 9.15
C SER A 211 4.35 -5.35 9.86
N PHE A 212 3.95 -6.06 10.92
CA PHE A 212 2.73 -5.83 11.68
C PHE A 212 3.01 -5.61 13.17
N ASP A 213 4.05 -4.84 13.50
CA ASP A 213 4.31 -4.43 14.88
C ASP A 213 3.65 -3.07 15.18
N PRO A 214 2.59 -3.01 16.01
CA PRO A 214 1.91 -1.76 16.33
C PRO A 214 2.77 -0.77 17.10
N ASN A 215 3.90 -1.23 17.68
CA ASN A 215 4.83 -0.39 18.42
C ASN A 215 6.07 -0.02 17.61
N ALA A 216 6.17 -0.43 16.35
CA ALA A 216 7.31 -0.11 15.51
C ALA A 216 7.40 1.40 15.29
N LYS A 217 8.57 1.96 15.55
CA LYS A 217 8.89 3.34 15.21
C LYS A 217 9.55 3.35 13.84
N VAL A 218 8.85 3.86 12.87
CA VAL A 218 9.28 3.91 11.47
C VAL A 218 9.00 5.32 10.93
N ASP A 219 9.90 5.82 10.08
CA ASP A 219 9.78 7.14 9.47
C ASP A 219 10.10 7.03 7.98
N ILE A 220 9.30 7.65 7.13
CA ILE A 220 9.53 7.71 5.68
C ILE A 220 10.85 8.44 5.37
N ASN A 221 11.29 9.33 6.22
CA ASN A 221 12.54 10.05 6.03
C ASN A 221 13.79 9.16 6.08
N ASP A 222 13.71 7.98 6.69
CA ASP A 222 14.79 6.98 6.68
C ASP A 222 15.08 6.44 5.27
N PHE A 223 14.18 6.65 4.33
CA PHE A 223 14.25 6.14 2.95
C PHE A 223 14.51 7.22 1.88
N VAL A 224 14.67 8.49 2.27
CA VAL A 224 14.82 9.62 1.33
C VAL A 224 15.92 9.37 0.31
N ASP A 225 17.09 8.91 0.75
CA ASP A 225 18.24 8.67 -0.11
C ASP A 225 17.99 7.50 -1.06
N ILE A 226 17.37 6.42 -0.57
CA ILE A 226 17.02 5.24 -1.38
C ILE A 226 15.97 5.62 -2.42
N VAL A 227 14.93 6.35 -2.02
CA VAL A 227 13.92 6.87 -2.92
C VAL A 227 14.56 7.78 -3.98
N GLY A 228 15.42 8.71 -3.55
CA GLY A 228 16.09 9.63 -4.46
C GLY A 228 16.97 8.95 -5.53
N ARG A 229 17.57 7.81 -5.21
CA ARG A 229 18.39 7.04 -6.17
C ARG A 229 17.58 6.12 -7.08
N ASN A 230 16.43 5.61 -6.62
CA ASN A 230 15.73 4.51 -7.28
C ASN A 230 14.33 4.88 -7.79
N PHE A 231 13.74 6.00 -7.36
CA PHE A 231 12.45 6.50 -7.85
C PHE A 231 12.70 7.75 -8.68
N ARG A 232 12.48 7.66 -10.00
CA ARG A 232 12.88 8.68 -10.99
C ARG A 232 11.68 9.35 -11.60
N GLN A 233 11.80 10.63 -11.91
CA GLN A 233 10.89 11.27 -12.85
C GLN A 233 11.22 10.80 -14.27
N PRO A 234 10.24 10.38 -15.09
CA PRO A 234 10.46 10.08 -16.49
C PRO A 234 11.00 11.32 -17.24
N LYS A 235 11.80 11.09 -18.27
CA LYS A 235 12.34 12.18 -19.12
C LYS A 235 11.23 12.93 -19.82
N GLU A 236 10.20 12.20 -20.25
CA GLU A 236 8.99 12.74 -20.86
C GLU A 236 7.86 12.73 -19.83
N GLY A 237 7.01 13.72 -19.87
CA GLY A 237 5.83 13.78 -19.02
C GLY A 237 4.86 12.64 -19.34
N LEU A 238 4.04 12.31 -18.35
CA LEU A 238 3.07 11.24 -18.43
C LEU A 238 1.68 11.79 -18.71
N GLY A 239 0.93 11.02 -19.50
CA GLY A 239 -0.35 11.47 -19.97
C GLY A 239 -0.23 12.51 -21.10
N TRP A 240 -1.35 12.94 -21.60
CA TRP A 240 -1.46 13.84 -22.76
C TRP A 240 -1.02 15.29 -22.48
N ASP A 241 -0.89 15.67 -21.23
CA ASP A 241 -0.49 17.02 -20.80
C ASP A 241 0.98 17.11 -20.33
N SER A 242 1.76 16.06 -20.58
CA SER A 242 3.16 15.96 -20.14
C SER A 242 3.36 16.22 -18.65
N SER A 243 2.37 15.89 -17.82
CA SER A 243 2.46 16.01 -16.36
C SER A 243 3.51 15.05 -15.80
N PRO A 244 4.24 15.43 -14.74
CA PRO A 244 5.13 14.51 -14.03
C PRO A 244 4.37 13.39 -13.31
N SER A 245 3.04 13.47 -13.21
CA SER A 245 2.21 12.46 -12.54
C SER A 245 1.51 11.57 -13.54
N ALA A 246 1.68 10.25 -13.42
CA ALA A 246 0.89 9.27 -14.16
C ALA A 246 -0.60 9.37 -13.79
N HIS A 247 -1.47 8.87 -14.67
CA HIS A 247 -2.93 8.99 -14.50
C HIS A 247 -3.44 8.55 -13.12
N MET A 248 -2.94 7.43 -12.58
CA MET A 248 -3.36 6.94 -11.28
C MET A 248 -2.94 7.86 -10.14
N TRP A 249 -1.75 8.46 -10.20
CA TRP A 249 -1.28 9.44 -9.22
C TRP A 249 -2.13 10.72 -9.23
N ARG A 250 -2.69 11.10 -10.37
CA ARG A 250 -3.62 12.23 -10.47
C ARG A 250 -4.87 12.01 -9.65
N THR A 251 -5.38 10.78 -9.59
CA THR A 251 -6.50 10.42 -8.73
C THR A 251 -6.16 10.64 -7.26
N LEU A 252 -4.95 10.30 -6.82
CA LEU A 252 -4.49 10.54 -5.46
C LEU A 252 -4.22 12.03 -5.20
N MET A 253 -3.67 12.73 -6.18
CA MET A 253 -3.39 14.16 -6.09
C MET A 253 -4.68 14.98 -6.00
N ARG A 254 -5.68 14.62 -6.78
CA ARG A 254 -6.97 15.33 -6.90
C ARG A 254 -8.13 14.32 -6.89
N PRO A 255 -8.46 13.72 -5.74
CA PRO A 255 -9.39 12.61 -5.66
C PRO A 255 -10.83 12.97 -6.07
N THR A 256 -11.17 14.25 -6.09
CA THR A 256 -12.49 14.75 -6.51
C THR A 256 -12.58 15.10 -7.99
N ARG A 257 -11.46 15.03 -8.72
CA ARG A 257 -11.43 15.30 -10.16
C ARG A 257 -11.65 14.00 -10.93
N PHE A 258 -12.80 13.85 -11.56
CA PHE A 258 -13.20 12.64 -12.31
C PHE A 258 -13.47 12.91 -13.81
N LEU A 259 -13.14 14.10 -14.31
CA LEU A 259 -13.12 14.46 -15.72
C LEU A 259 -11.79 15.14 -16.07
#